data_7af8e5966345dbdb8b97c9f59434dbf3
#
_entry.id   7af8e5966345dbdb8b97c9f59434dbf3
#
_cell.length_a   1.000
_cell.length_b   1.000
_cell.length_c   1.000
_cell.angle_alpha   90.00
_cell.angle_beta   90.00
_cell.angle_gamma   90.00
#
_symmetry.space_group_name_H-M   'P 1'
#
loop_
_entity.id
_entity.type
_entity.pdbx_description
1 polymer ?
#
loop_
_entity_poly.entity_id
_entity_poly.type
_entity_poly.pdbx_seq_one_letter_code
_entity_poly.pdbx_strand_id
1 'polypeptide(L)'
;MNRRTFLGGLAAIGLQGSMLNVSASPLARMMSPKRKKKVSGRFDEDAVILISDMHVLPNGHTPGYLTRVVKEILAMNPLPRNVIGLGDLANLYGHVEDYECARQLFAPLEEAGINLTLGMGNHDRRENFARVFPEKAVTTRLFDRMVFVVKTPRADFIVLDSLQESPDLGKWITPGAISQEQMDWLRDTLRGYQKPVFVAAHHSLDETKVLPLLRDCPSCCGYLFGHEHRWRTDSPVFQWGKRGILRTMCLPSTGYWGDIGYVQLHLDEDRAVATLHQSEYFFNYPLKEGEERPLQWALNAQDNDGSHCSFSYQRPG
;
A
#
# COMPACT_ATOMS: atom_id res chain seq x y z
N MET A 1 -48.04 -14.45 -26.30
CA MET A 1 -48.35 -15.83 -26.76
C MET A 1 -47.33 -16.79 -26.14
N ASN A 2 -47.81 -17.58 -25.17
CA ASN A 2 -47.57 -18.98 -24.75
C ASN A 2 -46.12 -19.51 -24.75
N ARG A 3 -45.61 -19.78 -23.54
CA ARG A 3 -45.55 -21.01 -22.71
C ARG A 3 -45.32 -22.29 -23.49
N ARG A 4 -44.23 -23.02 -23.18
CA ARG A 4 -44.34 -24.44 -22.75
C ARG A 4 -43.03 -25.00 -22.14
N THR A 5 -43.25 -25.54 -20.96
CA THR A 5 -42.50 -26.43 -20.10
C THR A 5 -42.16 -27.77 -20.77
N PHE A 6 -41.02 -28.37 -20.47
CA PHE A 6 -40.86 -29.82 -20.58
C PHE A 6 -40.10 -30.39 -19.33
N LEU A 7 -40.79 -31.23 -18.63
CA LEU A 7 -40.35 -32.10 -17.51
C LEU A 7 -40.02 -33.50 -18.07
N GLY A 8 -39.14 -34.20 -17.41
CA GLY A 8 -39.01 -35.67 -17.46
C GLY A 8 -37.58 -36.14 -17.57
N GLY A 9 -37.06 -36.85 -16.64
CA GLY A 9 -37.15 -38.18 -16.24
C GLY A 9 -35.93 -38.66 -15.47
N LEU A 10 -36.17 -39.23 -14.29
CA LEU A 10 -35.23 -39.96 -13.43
C LEU A 10 -34.76 -41.27 -14.08
N ALA A 11 -33.48 -41.61 -13.87
CA ALA A 11 -33.05 -43.02 -13.80
C ALA A 11 -31.90 -43.11 -12.78
N ALA A 12 -32.19 -43.79 -11.65
CA ALA A 12 -31.25 -44.23 -10.65
C ALA A 12 -30.58 -45.52 -11.12
N ILE A 13 -29.22 -45.53 -11.10
CA ILE A 13 -28.48 -46.81 -11.12
C ILE A 13 -27.56 -46.81 -9.90
N GLY A 14 -27.86 -47.68 -8.96
CA GLY A 14 -27.01 -47.98 -7.81
C GLY A 14 -25.82 -48.84 -8.25
N LEU A 15 -24.67 -48.48 -7.75
CA LEU A 15 -23.48 -49.33 -7.71
C LEU A 15 -22.88 -49.25 -6.31
N GLN A 16 -23.02 -50.37 -5.58
CA GLN A 16 -22.28 -50.69 -4.36
C GLN A 16 -20.80 -50.82 -4.74
N GLY A 17 -19.95 -50.02 -4.12
CA GLY A 17 -18.48 -50.09 -4.24
C GLY A 17 -17.83 -49.89 -2.86
N SER A 18 -17.22 -50.95 -2.37
CA SER A 18 -16.55 -51.15 -1.10
C SER A 18 -15.66 -49.98 -0.65
N MET A 19 -15.82 -49.53 0.62
CA MET A 19 -14.93 -48.65 1.31
C MET A 19 -13.53 -49.28 1.50
N LEU A 20 -12.55 -48.81 0.78
CA LEU A 20 -11.14 -48.98 1.14
C LEU A 20 -10.74 -47.86 2.08
N ASN A 21 -10.52 -48.21 3.36
CA ASN A 21 -9.89 -47.34 4.35
C ASN A 21 -8.42 -47.14 3.96
N VAL A 22 -8.15 -45.98 3.30
CA VAL A 22 -6.76 -45.52 3.11
C VAL A 22 -6.42 -44.67 4.34
N SER A 23 -5.63 -45.23 5.25
CA SER A 23 -5.02 -44.51 6.36
C SER A 23 -4.08 -43.45 5.82
N ALA A 24 -4.39 -42.20 6.04
CA ALA A 24 -3.54 -41.06 5.69
C ALA A 24 -2.16 -41.19 6.40
N SER A 25 -1.07 -41.07 5.64
CA SER A 25 0.29 -41.16 6.14
C SER A 25 0.60 -40.04 7.16
N PRO A 26 1.51 -40.25 8.13
CA PRO A 26 1.88 -39.28 9.15
C PRO A 26 2.36 -37.91 8.60
N LEU A 27 2.92 -37.88 7.38
CA LEU A 27 3.40 -36.67 6.72
C LEU A 27 2.24 -35.70 6.30
N ALA A 28 1.05 -36.20 6.03
CA ALA A 28 -0.10 -35.37 5.68
C ALA A 28 -0.67 -34.57 6.88
N ARG A 29 -0.32 -34.97 8.12
CA ARG A 29 -0.72 -34.25 9.33
C ARG A 29 0.11 -33.03 9.67
N MET A 30 1.33 -32.89 9.09
CA MET A 30 2.22 -31.74 9.36
C MET A 30 1.98 -30.54 8.46
N MET A 31 1.17 -30.67 7.40
CA MET A 31 0.87 -29.60 6.43
C MET A 31 -0.58 -29.13 6.48
N SER A 32 -1.29 -29.34 7.57
CA SER A 32 -2.59 -28.69 7.75
C SER A 32 -2.37 -27.19 7.92
N PRO A 33 -2.89 -26.33 7.03
CA PRO A 33 -2.82 -24.90 7.22
C PRO A 33 -3.49 -24.56 8.56
N LYS A 34 -2.77 -23.88 9.45
CA LYS A 34 -3.35 -23.37 10.71
C LYS A 34 -4.63 -22.61 10.32
N ARG A 35 -5.79 -23.09 10.76
CA ARG A 35 -7.06 -22.40 10.58
C ARG A 35 -6.89 -20.97 11.09
N LYS A 36 -6.82 -20.00 10.18
CA LYS A 36 -6.89 -18.58 10.55
C LYS A 36 -8.14 -18.41 11.38
N LYS A 37 -8.02 -17.86 12.59
CA LYS A 37 -9.18 -17.50 13.42
C LYS A 37 -10.09 -16.64 12.56
N LYS A 38 -11.35 -17.05 12.39
CA LYS A 38 -12.37 -16.29 11.68
C LYS A 38 -12.59 -15.01 12.49
N VAL A 39 -12.10 -13.88 12.01
CA VAL A 39 -12.37 -12.57 12.61
C VAL A 39 -13.88 -12.35 12.47
N SER A 40 -14.57 -12.21 13.59
CA SER A 40 -16.02 -12.04 13.62
C SER A 40 -16.36 -10.55 13.46
N GLY A 41 -16.34 -10.04 12.24
CA GLY A 41 -16.67 -8.65 11.95
C GLY A 41 -16.62 -8.36 10.45
N ARG A 42 -17.26 -7.25 10.05
CA ARG A 42 -17.22 -6.78 8.66
C ARG A 42 -15.80 -6.33 8.27
N PHE A 43 -15.02 -5.83 9.24
CA PHE A 43 -13.68 -5.30 9.04
C PHE A 43 -12.63 -6.07 9.83
N ASP A 44 -11.44 -6.19 9.23
CA ASP A 44 -10.19 -6.53 9.90
C ASP A 44 -9.53 -5.21 10.32
N GLU A 45 -9.61 -4.89 11.61
CA GLU A 45 -9.04 -3.66 12.18
C GLU A 45 -7.50 -3.70 12.22
N ASP A 46 -6.91 -4.90 12.08
CA ASP A 46 -5.47 -5.15 12.08
C ASP A 46 -4.89 -5.24 10.65
N ALA A 47 -5.74 -5.14 9.62
CA ALA A 47 -5.30 -5.11 8.22
C ALA A 47 -5.26 -3.67 7.69
N VAL A 48 -4.11 -3.29 7.11
CA VAL A 48 -3.89 -2.01 6.41
C VAL A 48 -3.39 -2.31 5.00
N ILE A 49 -4.05 -1.74 4.01
CA ILE A 49 -3.57 -1.79 2.62
C ILE A 49 -2.73 -0.56 2.33
N LEU A 50 -1.56 -0.77 1.74
CA LEU A 50 -0.64 0.27 1.31
C LEU A 50 -0.58 0.28 -0.21
N ILE A 51 -0.78 1.44 -0.81
CA ILE A 51 -0.70 1.70 -2.25
C ILE A 51 0.17 2.93 -2.49
N SER A 52 0.77 3.04 -3.67
CA SER A 52 1.59 4.18 -4.07
C SER A 52 1.62 4.32 -5.60
N ASP A 53 2.03 5.47 -6.08
CA ASP A 53 2.38 5.68 -7.49
C ASP A 53 1.25 5.26 -8.45
N MET A 54 0.03 5.74 -8.18
CA MET A 54 -1.16 5.45 -8.96
C MET A 54 -1.13 6.12 -10.33
N HIS A 55 -0.55 7.31 -10.43
CA HIS A 55 -0.40 8.12 -11.66
C HIS A 55 -1.66 8.14 -12.53
N VAL A 56 -2.80 8.42 -11.91
CA VAL A 56 -4.10 8.37 -12.58
C VAL A 56 -4.14 9.35 -13.73
N LEU A 57 -4.34 8.82 -14.93
CA LEU A 57 -4.55 9.58 -16.16
C LEU A 57 -5.91 9.17 -16.75
N PRO A 58 -6.93 10.06 -16.80
CA PRO A 58 -8.32 9.70 -17.11
C PRO A 58 -8.52 8.85 -18.38
N ASN A 59 -7.74 9.10 -19.42
CA ASN A 59 -7.86 8.37 -20.70
C ASN A 59 -6.67 7.42 -20.92
N GLY A 60 -5.88 7.15 -19.88
CA GLY A 60 -4.73 6.25 -19.93
C GLY A 60 -5.09 4.83 -19.49
N HIS A 61 -4.06 4.02 -19.30
CA HIS A 61 -4.20 2.63 -18.81
C HIS A 61 -4.24 2.55 -17.28
N THR A 62 -3.71 3.55 -16.57
CA THR A 62 -3.54 3.54 -15.12
C THR A 62 -4.85 3.43 -14.33
N PRO A 63 -6.00 4.02 -14.77
CA PRO A 63 -7.28 3.78 -14.12
C PRO A 63 -7.70 2.31 -14.07
N GLY A 64 -7.31 1.51 -15.07
CA GLY A 64 -7.60 0.07 -15.14
C GLY A 64 -6.90 -0.70 -14.03
N TYR A 65 -5.64 -0.39 -13.73
CA TYR A 65 -4.90 -1.01 -12.64
C TYR A 65 -5.47 -0.65 -11.28
N LEU A 66 -5.72 0.64 -11.02
CA LEU A 66 -6.34 1.08 -9.78
C LEU A 66 -7.73 0.44 -9.58
N THR A 67 -8.54 0.34 -10.65
CA THR A 67 -9.83 -0.35 -10.59
C THR A 67 -9.68 -1.81 -10.19
N ARG A 68 -8.64 -2.52 -10.69
CA ARG A 68 -8.35 -3.90 -10.31
C ARG A 68 -8.03 -4.00 -8.83
N VAL A 69 -7.10 -3.18 -8.34
CA VAL A 69 -6.71 -3.15 -6.93
C VAL A 69 -7.90 -2.85 -6.02
N VAL A 70 -8.73 -1.87 -6.36
CA VAL A 70 -9.97 -1.57 -5.61
C VAL A 70 -10.92 -2.78 -5.56
N LYS A 71 -11.11 -3.49 -6.68
CA LYS A 71 -11.95 -4.70 -6.71
C LYS A 71 -11.37 -5.83 -5.86
N GLU A 72 -10.06 -6.04 -5.88
CA GLU A 72 -9.39 -7.06 -5.06
C GLU A 72 -9.53 -6.75 -3.57
N ILE A 73 -9.35 -5.47 -3.17
CA ILE A 73 -9.58 -5.04 -1.79
C ILE A 73 -11.03 -5.29 -1.36
N LEU A 74 -12.00 -4.94 -2.20
CA LEU A 74 -13.42 -5.14 -1.90
C LEU A 74 -13.85 -6.62 -1.88
N ALA A 75 -13.08 -7.51 -2.50
CA ALA A 75 -13.30 -8.96 -2.45
C ALA A 75 -12.73 -9.62 -1.18
N MET A 76 -11.96 -8.90 -0.36
CA MET A 76 -11.43 -9.41 0.90
C MET A 76 -12.56 -9.66 1.91
N ASN A 77 -12.42 -10.70 2.73
CA ASN A 77 -13.37 -11.01 3.79
C ASN A 77 -12.62 -11.57 5.03
N PRO A 78 -12.54 -10.79 6.11
CA PRO A 78 -13.10 -9.44 6.32
C PRO A 78 -12.41 -8.37 5.47
N LEU A 79 -13.09 -7.23 5.28
CA LEU A 79 -12.52 -6.06 4.60
C LEU A 79 -11.41 -5.43 5.44
N PRO A 80 -10.34 -4.89 4.85
CA PRO A 80 -9.37 -4.08 5.61
C PRO A 80 -10.04 -2.80 6.12
N ARG A 81 -9.66 -2.35 7.32
CA ARG A 81 -10.21 -1.10 7.86
C ARG A 81 -9.62 0.12 7.18
N ASN A 82 -8.35 0.08 6.79
CA ASN A 82 -7.62 1.23 6.31
C ASN A 82 -6.92 0.94 4.97
N VAL A 83 -6.98 1.91 4.06
CA VAL A 83 -6.15 2.01 2.86
C VAL A 83 -5.34 3.29 2.96
N ILE A 84 -4.03 3.21 2.79
CA ILE A 84 -3.10 4.35 2.84
C ILE A 84 -2.36 4.44 1.50
N GLY A 85 -2.55 5.56 0.78
CA GLY A 85 -1.79 5.90 -0.41
C GLY A 85 -0.62 6.82 -0.08
N LEU A 86 0.56 6.51 -0.59
CA LEU A 86 1.80 7.24 -0.26
C LEU A 86 2.21 8.28 -1.31
N GLY A 87 1.28 8.71 -2.18
CA GLY A 87 1.55 9.80 -3.12
C GLY A 87 1.61 9.36 -4.58
N ASP A 88 1.89 10.33 -5.46
CA ASP A 88 1.78 10.24 -6.91
C ASP A 88 0.42 9.69 -7.33
N LEU A 89 -0.62 10.34 -6.78
CA LEU A 89 -2.01 10.04 -7.10
C LEU A 89 -2.36 10.47 -8.51
N ALA A 90 -2.01 11.72 -8.85
CA ALA A 90 -2.17 12.28 -10.18
C ALA A 90 -1.04 11.86 -11.12
N ASN A 91 -1.30 11.98 -12.41
CA ASN A 91 -0.25 11.86 -13.41
C ASN A 91 0.68 13.09 -13.37
N LEU A 92 1.63 13.18 -14.24
CA LEU A 92 2.81 14.07 -14.30
C LEU A 92 2.72 15.46 -13.62
N TYR A 93 1.57 16.16 -13.70
CA TYR A 93 1.48 17.57 -13.30
C TYR A 93 0.38 17.87 -12.28
N GLY A 94 -0.26 16.85 -11.73
CA GLY A 94 -1.31 17.03 -10.72
C GLY A 94 -2.52 17.82 -11.21
N HIS A 95 -3.02 17.49 -12.40
CA HIS A 95 -4.21 18.14 -12.95
C HIS A 95 -5.47 17.76 -12.17
N VAL A 96 -6.45 18.66 -12.14
CA VAL A 96 -7.72 18.45 -11.42
C VAL A 96 -8.44 17.21 -11.94
N GLU A 97 -8.42 17.00 -13.24
CA GLU A 97 -9.09 15.86 -13.91
C GLU A 97 -8.52 14.51 -13.47
N ASP A 98 -7.21 14.44 -13.15
CA ASP A 98 -6.55 13.25 -12.62
C ASP A 98 -7.14 12.89 -11.25
N TYR A 99 -7.28 13.88 -10.36
CA TYR A 99 -7.87 13.72 -9.04
C TYR A 99 -9.37 13.40 -9.09
N GLU A 100 -10.12 14.02 -10.01
CA GLU A 100 -11.54 13.73 -10.20
C GLU A 100 -11.75 12.27 -10.64
N CYS A 101 -10.90 11.78 -11.54
CA CYS A 101 -10.90 10.39 -11.94
C CYS A 101 -10.52 9.48 -10.75
N ALA A 102 -9.45 9.80 -10.03
CA ALA A 102 -9.02 9.04 -8.86
C ALA A 102 -10.13 8.97 -7.79
N ARG A 103 -10.83 10.07 -7.53
CA ARG A 103 -11.96 10.13 -6.59
C ARG A 103 -13.06 9.14 -6.96
N GLN A 104 -13.42 9.07 -8.24
CA GLN A 104 -14.42 8.12 -8.74
C GLN A 104 -13.97 6.67 -8.56
N LEU A 105 -12.69 6.39 -8.80
CA LEU A 105 -12.12 5.05 -8.65
C LEU A 105 -12.05 4.59 -7.19
N PHE A 106 -11.81 5.51 -6.25
CA PHE A 106 -11.76 5.21 -4.82
C PHE A 106 -13.12 5.20 -4.13
N ALA A 107 -14.14 5.84 -4.70
CA ALA A 107 -15.47 5.94 -4.09
C ALA A 107 -16.01 4.60 -3.57
N PRO A 108 -15.87 3.46 -4.28
CA PRO A 108 -16.36 2.17 -3.77
C PRO A 108 -15.71 1.71 -2.46
N LEU A 109 -14.45 2.09 -2.18
CA LEU A 109 -13.80 1.78 -0.90
C LEU A 109 -14.46 2.57 0.25
N GLU A 110 -14.69 3.86 0.04
CA GLU A 110 -15.33 4.74 1.04
C GLU A 110 -16.81 4.37 1.26
N GLU A 111 -17.54 4.02 0.20
CA GLU A 111 -18.90 3.48 0.27
C GLU A 111 -18.98 2.17 1.05
N ALA A 112 -17.96 1.32 0.94
CA ALA A 112 -17.83 0.12 1.75
C ALA A 112 -17.51 0.40 3.23
N GLY A 113 -17.14 1.64 3.59
CA GLY A 113 -16.78 2.09 4.93
C GLY A 113 -15.30 1.89 5.27
N ILE A 114 -14.44 1.73 4.26
CA ILE A 114 -12.99 1.67 4.42
C ILE A 114 -12.44 3.10 4.56
N ASN A 115 -11.57 3.33 5.54
CA ASN A 115 -10.90 4.61 5.70
C ASN A 115 -9.81 4.76 4.64
N LEU A 116 -9.88 5.81 3.83
CA LEU A 116 -8.90 6.12 2.80
C LEU A 116 -8.08 7.34 3.20
N THR A 117 -6.76 7.19 3.33
CA THR A 117 -5.80 8.28 3.54
C THR A 117 -4.90 8.37 2.33
N LEU A 118 -4.70 9.58 1.79
CA LEU A 118 -3.90 9.84 0.60
C LEU A 118 -2.81 10.87 0.91
N GLY A 119 -1.54 10.46 0.85
CA GLY A 119 -0.35 11.32 0.92
C GLY A 119 -0.05 11.99 -0.42
N MET A 120 1.00 12.81 -0.44
CA MET A 120 1.46 13.56 -1.61
C MET A 120 2.78 13.02 -2.13
N GLY A 121 2.90 12.87 -3.46
CA GLY A 121 4.14 12.60 -4.17
C GLY A 121 4.58 13.77 -5.06
N ASN A 122 5.66 13.61 -5.80
CA ASN A 122 6.25 14.70 -6.60
C ASN A 122 5.43 15.09 -7.84
N HIS A 123 4.52 14.24 -8.27
CA HIS A 123 3.60 14.53 -9.37
C HIS A 123 2.27 15.14 -8.91
N ASP A 124 2.07 15.31 -7.60
CA ASP A 124 0.85 15.88 -7.04
C ASP A 124 0.89 17.41 -6.95
N ARG A 125 -0.28 18.03 -6.75
CA ARG A 125 -0.49 19.45 -6.46
C ARG A 125 -1.46 19.60 -5.30
N ARG A 126 -1.02 20.24 -4.20
CA ARG A 126 -1.82 20.37 -2.97
C ARG A 126 -3.11 21.12 -3.19
N GLU A 127 -3.07 22.22 -3.95
CA GLU A 127 -4.25 23.05 -4.24
C GLU A 127 -5.30 22.23 -5.02
N ASN A 128 -4.88 21.53 -6.09
CA ASN A 128 -5.77 20.72 -6.91
C ASN A 128 -6.31 19.51 -6.15
N PHE A 129 -5.47 18.86 -5.34
CA PHE A 129 -5.90 17.80 -4.43
C PHE A 129 -6.94 18.31 -3.44
N ALA A 130 -6.69 19.44 -2.74
CA ALA A 130 -7.61 20.01 -1.76
C ALA A 130 -8.94 20.44 -2.39
N ARG A 131 -8.91 20.87 -3.65
CA ARG A 131 -10.12 21.20 -4.41
C ARG A 131 -11.01 19.99 -4.64
N VAL A 132 -10.41 18.82 -4.96
CA VAL A 132 -11.16 17.59 -5.27
C VAL A 132 -11.46 16.77 -4.02
N PHE A 133 -10.57 16.75 -3.03
CA PHE A 133 -10.70 16.03 -1.76
C PHE A 133 -10.72 16.98 -0.55
N PRO A 134 -11.65 17.95 -0.48
CA PRO A 134 -11.66 18.93 0.61
C PRO A 134 -11.84 18.30 1.98
N GLU A 135 -12.57 17.17 2.09
CA GLU A 135 -12.78 16.43 3.32
C GLU A 135 -11.47 15.82 3.86
N LYS A 136 -10.51 15.50 2.99
CA LYS A 136 -9.19 14.99 3.40
C LYS A 136 -8.26 16.14 3.76
N ALA A 137 -8.29 17.23 3.00
CA ALA A 137 -7.46 18.40 3.25
C ALA A 137 -7.74 19.03 4.62
N VAL A 138 -8.98 19.04 5.11
CA VAL A 138 -9.30 19.56 6.45
C VAL A 138 -8.87 18.65 7.61
N THR A 139 -8.47 17.42 7.35
CA THR A 139 -7.98 16.47 8.39
C THR A 139 -6.47 16.47 8.55
N THR A 140 -5.75 17.26 7.75
CA THR A 140 -4.30 17.39 7.87
C THR A 140 -3.88 17.94 9.25
N ARG A 141 -2.66 17.58 9.67
CA ARG A 141 -2.08 18.02 10.94
C ARG A 141 -1.34 19.34 10.85
N LEU A 142 -1.01 19.79 9.63
CA LEU A 142 -0.35 21.05 9.34
C LEU A 142 -1.12 21.79 8.25
N PHE A 143 -1.19 23.10 8.37
CA PHE A 143 -2.10 23.93 7.56
C PHE A 143 -1.82 23.84 6.04
N ASP A 144 -0.55 23.85 5.64
CA ASP A 144 -0.13 23.91 4.24
C ASP A 144 0.53 22.60 3.73
N ARG A 145 0.35 21.50 4.47
CA ARG A 145 0.92 20.18 4.17
C ARG A 145 -0.12 19.09 4.38
N MET A 146 -0.07 18.07 3.54
CA MET A 146 -0.96 16.91 3.66
C MET A 146 -0.35 15.84 4.59
N VAL A 147 -0.35 16.15 5.89
CA VAL A 147 0.20 15.30 6.95
C VAL A 147 -0.91 14.62 7.72
N PHE A 148 -0.88 13.30 7.80
CA PHE A 148 -1.95 12.51 8.41
C PHE A 148 -1.43 11.58 9.50
N VAL A 149 -2.29 11.27 10.46
CA VAL A 149 -2.06 10.23 11.47
C VAL A 149 -3.21 9.24 11.40
N VAL A 150 -2.92 8.02 10.95
CA VAL A 150 -3.87 6.92 10.91
C VAL A 150 -3.72 6.09 12.18
N LYS A 151 -4.80 5.98 12.94
CA LYS A 151 -4.85 5.22 14.18
C LYS A 151 -5.40 3.83 13.92
N THR A 152 -4.70 2.79 14.37
CA THR A 152 -5.18 1.41 14.36
C THR A 152 -5.07 0.79 15.76
N PRO A 153 -5.64 -0.35 16.06
CA PRO A 153 -5.54 -0.93 17.40
C PRO A 153 -4.08 -1.22 17.85
N ARG A 154 -3.20 -1.66 16.94
CA ARG A 154 -1.88 -2.19 17.32
C ARG A 154 -0.72 -1.26 16.97
N ALA A 155 -0.76 -0.58 15.85
CA ALA A 155 0.27 0.36 15.44
C ALA A 155 -0.35 1.56 14.75
N ASP A 156 0.27 2.73 14.85
CA ASP A 156 -0.19 3.93 14.16
C ASP A 156 0.69 4.23 12.95
N PHE A 157 0.17 5.03 12.02
CA PHE A 157 0.90 5.48 10.83
C PHE A 157 0.92 7.00 10.79
N ILE A 158 2.10 7.57 10.63
CA ILE A 158 2.30 9.00 10.36
C ILE A 158 2.69 9.12 8.90
N VAL A 159 1.83 9.72 8.09
CA VAL A 159 2.07 9.98 6.67
C VAL A 159 2.51 11.43 6.52
N LEU A 160 3.74 11.62 6.08
CA LEU A 160 4.38 12.93 5.89
C LEU A 160 4.18 13.40 4.45
N ASP A 161 4.21 14.69 4.26
CA ASP A 161 4.15 15.35 2.96
C ASP A 161 5.55 15.78 2.53
N SER A 162 6.15 14.99 1.63
CA SER A 162 7.49 15.25 1.09
C SER A 162 7.49 15.93 -0.28
N LEU A 163 6.33 16.36 -0.76
CA LEU A 163 6.19 17.06 -2.04
C LEU A 163 6.93 18.40 -2.03
N GLN A 164 7.72 18.65 -3.05
CA GLN A 164 8.23 19.95 -3.45
C GLN A 164 7.51 20.41 -4.72
N GLU A 165 6.71 21.48 -4.62
CA GLU A 165 5.98 22.00 -5.78
C GLU A 165 6.83 22.93 -6.62
N SER A 166 6.86 22.71 -7.93
CA SER A 166 7.41 23.67 -8.87
C SER A 166 6.44 24.85 -9.02
N PRO A 167 6.92 26.11 -9.07
CA PRO A 167 6.09 27.25 -9.42
C PRO A 167 5.62 27.21 -10.88
N ASP A 168 6.31 26.46 -11.74
CA ASP A 168 5.91 26.19 -13.11
C ASP A 168 4.95 24.98 -13.13
N LEU A 169 3.71 25.19 -13.54
CA LEU A 169 2.67 24.18 -13.56
C LEU A 169 2.92 23.05 -14.57
N GLY A 170 3.80 23.26 -15.56
CA GLY A 170 4.24 22.27 -16.52
C GLY A 170 5.50 21.48 -16.07
N LYS A 171 5.88 21.58 -14.79
CA LYS A 171 7.07 20.91 -14.25
C LYS A 171 6.79 20.35 -12.87
N TRP A 172 7.51 19.30 -12.53
CA TRP A 172 7.58 18.74 -11.17
C TRP A 172 9.01 18.80 -10.64
N ILE A 173 9.17 18.68 -9.35
CA ILE A 173 10.49 18.58 -8.68
C ILE A 173 10.60 17.15 -8.13
N THR A 174 11.47 16.34 -8.73
CA THR A 174 11.60 14.91 -8.40
C THR A 174 12.05 14.66 -6.95
N PRO A 175 13.11 15.32 -6.42
CA PRO A 175 13.54 15.05 -5.05
C PRO A 175 12.52 15.49 -4.01
N GLY A 176 12.35 14.68 -2.97
CA GLY A 176 11.50 15.01 -1.82
C GLY A 176 12.18 15.89 -0.79
N ALA A 177 11.39 16.64 -0.04
CA ALA A 177 11.85 17.36 1.15
C ALA A 177 10.77 17.47 2.22
N ILE A 178 11.20 17.48 3.49
CA ILE A 178 10.34 17.76 4.63
C ILE A 178 10.60 19.17 5.12
N SER A 179 9.55 19.99 5.25
CA SER A 179 9.68 21.36 5.76
C SER A 179 10.14 21.36 7.23
N GLN A 180 10.80 22.45 7.67
CA GLN A 180 11.24 22.56 9.05
C GLN A 180 10.08 22.49 10.04
N GLU A 181 8.95 23.09 9.72
CA GLU A 181 7.73 23.01 10.53
C GLU A 181 7.25 21.55 10.69
N GLN A 182 7.27 20.80 9.60
CA GLN A 182 6.89 19.37 9.63
C GLN A 182 7.92 18.54 10.42
N MET A 183 9.21 18.86 10.32
CA MET A 183 10.25 18.22 11.15
C MET A 183 10.06 18.48 12.63
N ASP A 184 9.72 19.71 13.02
CA ASP A 184 9.50 20.09 14.41
C ASP A 184 8.23 19.43 14.96
N TRP A 185 7.14 19.45 14.19
CA TRP A 185 5.91 18.74 14.52
C TRP A 185 6.13 17.23 14.68
N LEU A 186 6.88 16.60 13.77
CA LEU A 186 7.19 15.15 13.82
C LEU A 186 8.01 14.83 15.08
N ARG A 187 9.02 15.64 15.39
CA ARG A 187 9.84 15.49 16.60
C ARG A 187 8.99 15.51 17.86
N ASP A 188 8.11 16.51 17.98
CA ASP A 188 7.26 16.67 19.15
C ASP A 188 6.22 15.55 19.25
N THR A 189 5.67 15.13 18.10
CA THR A 189 4.74 14.00 18.03
C THR A 189 5.41 12.70 18.47
N LEU A 190 6.62 12.40 18.00
CA LEU A 190 7.32 11.14 18.29
C LEU A 190 7.82 11.04 19.73
N ARG A 191 8.12 12.17 20.41
CA ARG A 191 8.58 12.18 21.81
C ARG A 191 7.61 11.51 22.78
N GLY A 192 6.31 11.65 22.54
CA GLY A 192 5.26 11.08 23.39
C GLY A 192 4.74 9.72 22.95
N TYR A 193 5.28 9.14 21.86
CA TYR A 193 4.73 7.93 21.30
C TYR A 193 5.10 6.69 22.11
N GLN A 194 4.08 6.01 22.65
CA GLN A 194 4.25 4.76 23.43
C GLN A 194 3.84 3.54 22.60
N LYS A 195 2.93 3.71 21.63
CA LYS A 195 2.42 2.67 20.75
C LYS A 195 3.37 2.49 19.56
N PRO A 196 3.48 1.27 18.99
CA PRO A 196 4.19 1.07 17.72
C PRO A 196 3.73 2.06 16.64
N VAL A 197 4.69 2.67 15.95
CA VAL A 197 4.40 3.67 14.90
C VAL A 197 5.27 3.45 13.69
N PHE A 198 4.63 3.50 12.52
CA PHE A 198 5.28 3.60 11.22
C PHE A 198 5.29 5.05 10.76
N VAL A 199 6.39 5.51 10.21
CA VAL A 199 6.47 6.79 9.52
C VAL A 199 6.55 6.51 8.03
N ALA A 200 5.78 7.23 7.25
CA ALA A 200 5.68 7.05 5.81
C ALA A 200 5.76 8.41 5.10
N ALA A 201 6.32 8.42 3.92
CA ALA A 201 6.25 9.51 2.97
C ALA A 201 6.33 8.94 1.55
N HIS A 202 6.14 9.76 0.53
CA HIS A 202 6.34 9.30 -0.84
C HIS A 202 7.82 9.01 -1.12
N HIS A 203 8.72 9.90 -0.73
CA HIS A 203 10.15 9.80 -1.01
C HIS A 203 10.92 9.00 0.04
N SER A 204 12.10 8.55 -0.37
CA SER A 204 12.99 7.73 0.45
C SER A 204 13.44 8.42 1.74
N LEU A 205 13.99 7.63 2.65
CA LEU A 205 14.53 8.14 3.92
C LEU A 205 15.73 9.07 3.71
N ASP A 206 16.51 8.82 2.65
CA ASP A 206 17.67 9.66 2.29
C ASP A 206 17.27 11.03 1.76
N GLU A 207 16.12 11.14 1.09
CA GLU A 207 15.59 12.40 0.60
C GLU A 207 14.92 13.20 1.71
N THR A 208 14.07 12.54 2.51
CA THR A 208 13.29 13.20 3.57
C THR A 208 14.11 13.64 4.77
N LYS A 209 15.31 13.07 4.99
CA LYS A 209 16.22 13.36 6.10
C LYS A 209 15.63 13.19 7.51
N VAL A 210 14.52 12.45 7.66
CA VAL A 210 13.85 12.24 8.96
C VAL A 210 14.51 11.17 9.83
N LEU A 211 15.51 10.44 9.32
CA LEU A 211 16.20 9.36 10.02
C LEU A 211 16.61 9.69 11.46
N PRO A 212 17.18 10.87 11.78
CA PRO A 212 17.56 11.18 13.17
C PRO A 212 16.36 11.17 14.13
N LEU A 213 15.20 11.67 13.68
CA LEU A 213 13.97 11.69 14.50
C LEU A 213 13.43 10.29 14.74
N LEU A 214 13.45 9.44 13.71
CA LEU A 214 13.00 8.05 13.83
C LEU A 214 13.92 7.26 14.77
N ARG A 215 15.23 7.53 14.70
CA ARG A 215 16.21 6.91 15.58
C ARG A 215 15.96 7.21 17.06
N ASP A 216 15.54 8.41 17.36
CA ASP A 216 15.32 8.85 18.72
C ASP A 216 13.96 8.40 19.29
N CYS A 217 13.09 7.80 18.45
CA CYS A 217 11.79 7.26 18.85
C CYS A 217 11.85 5.72 19.02
N PRO A 218 11.82 5.20 20.27
CA PRO A 218 11.84 3.75 20.52
C PRO A 218 10.65 3.01 19.93
N SER A 219 9.51 3.67 19.79
CA SER A 219 8.27 3.08 19.26
C SER A 219 8.22 3.07 17.72
N CYS A 220 9.17 3.71 17.01
CA CYS A 220 9.22 3.68 15.56
C CYS A 220 9.64 2.30 15.06
N CYS A 221 8.76 1.64 14.27
CA CYS A 221 8.93 0.27 13.78
C CYS A 221 9.50 0.19 12.37
N GLY A 222 9.25 1.20 11.55
CA GLY A 222 9.70 1.20 10.17
C GLY A 222 9.41 2.50 9.45
N TYR A 223 10.02 2.63 8.26
CA TYR A 223 9.76 3.71 7.32
C TYR A 223 9.26 3.14 5.99
N LEU A 224 8.13 3.67 5.50
CA LEU A 224 7.44 3.20 4.31
C LEU A 224 7.47 4.30 3.25
N PHE A 225 7.76 3.95 1.99
CA PHE A 225 7.83 4.94 0.92
C PHE A 225 7.46 4.33 -0.45
N GLY A 226 7.19 5.17 -1.43
CA GLY A 226 6.91 4.80 -2.82
C GLY A 226 8.00 5.30 -3.77
N HIS A 227 7.62 6.07 -4.81
CA HIS A 227 8.50 6.82 -5.72
C HIS A 227 9.38 5.99 -6.65
N GLU A 228 9.92 4.85 -6.18
CA GLU A 228 10.82 4.01 -6.98
C GLU A 228 10.07 2.94 -7.79
N HIS A 229 8.76 2.81 -7.60
CA HIS A 229 7.90 1.84 -8.28
C HIS A 229 8.39 0.39 -8.17
N ARG A 230 8.97 0.03 -7.02
CA ARG A 230 9.56 -1.30 -6.79
C ARG A 230 9.25 -1.82 -5.41
N TRP A 231 8.92 -3.09 -5.35
CA TRP A 231 8.91 -3.80 -4.08
C TRP A 231 10.35 -4.00 -3.59
N ARG A 232 10.72 -3.32 -2.51
CA ARG A 232 12.01 -3.51 -1.85
C ARG A 232 11.85 -3.49 -0.34
N THR A 233 12.43 -4.50 0.29
CA THR A 233 12.44 -4.68 1.76
C THR A 233 13.86 -4.68 2.33
N ASP A 234 14.85 -4.59 1.46
CA ASP A 234 16.30 -4.63 1.74
C ASP A 234 16.96 -3.25 1.68
N SER A 235 16.18 -2.21 1.39
CA SER A 235 16.67 -0.83 1.35
C SER A 235 17.23 -0.43 2.70
N PRO A 236 18.25 0.43 2.76
CA PRO A 236 19.30 0.32 3.74
C PRO A 236 18.76 0.13 5.15
N VAL A 237 19.18 -0.97 5.71
CA VAL A 237 18.93 -1.32 7.08
C VAL A 237 19.82 -0.43 7.92
N PHE A 238 19.24 0.59 8.55
CA PHE A 238 20.00 1.46 9.42
C PHE A 238 20.19 0.77 10.75
N GLN A 239 21.45 0.45 11.08
CA GLN A 239 21.79 -0.04 12.41
C GLN A 239 21.69 1.10 13.43
N TRP A 240 20.92 0.89 14.47
CA TRP A 240 20.78 1.82 15.61
C TRP A 240 21.80 1.57 16.72
N GLY A 241 23.01 1.15 16.41
CA GLY A 241 23.95 0.67 17.42
C GLY A 241 23.39 -0.55 18.15
N LYS A 242 23.29 -0.50 19.50
CA LYS A 242 22.72 -1.60 20.29
C LYS A 242 21.19 -1.71 20.24
N ARG A 243 20.48 -0.76 19.59
CA ARG A 243 19.00 -0.68 19.61
C ARG A 243 18.30 -1.41 18.45
N GLY A 244 19.05 -2.17 17.64
CA GLY A 244 18.45 -2.94 16.54
C GLY A 244 18.43 -2.20 15.20
N ILE A 245 17.51 -2.58 14.31
CA ILE A 245 17.49 -2.21 12.91
C ILE A 245 16.18 -1.47 12.60
N LEU A 246 16.26 -0.26 12.02
CA LEU A 246 15.11 0.35 11.36
C LEU A 246 14.99 -0.22 9.95
N ARG A 247 13.90 -0.91 9.69
CA ARG A 247 13.58 -1.36 8.34
C ARG A 247 12.92 -0.26 7.54
N THR A 248 13.25 -0.20 6.25
CA THR A 248 12.52 0.57 5.27
C THR A 248 11.86 -0.38 4.28
N MET A 249 10.74 0.05 3.69
CA MET A 249 10.04 -0.70 2.67
C MET A 249 9.61 0.26 1.57
N CYS A 250 10.05 -0.02 0.35
CA CYS A 250 9.56 0.64 -0.84
C CYS A 250 8.34 -0.11 -1.36
N LEU A 251 7.26 0.62 -1.66
CA LEU A 251 6.04 0.06 -2.21
C LEU A 251 6.14 -0.11 -3.73
N PRO A 252 5.45 -1.11 -4.29
CA PRO A 252 5.24 -1.20 -5.72
C PRO A 252 4.37 -0.03 -6.19
N SER A 253 4.39 0.25 -7.48
CA SER A 253 3.42 1.12 -8.12
C SER A 253 2.05 0.45 -8.20
N THR A 254 0.98 1.21 -8.02
CA THR A 254 -0.38 0.68 -8.18
C THR A 254 -0.85 0.75 -9.63
N GLY A 255 -0.18 1.50 -10.50
CA GLY A 255 -0.72 1.65 -11.84
C GLY A 255 0.18 2.22 -12.91
N TYR A 256 1.45 2.53 -12.66
CA TYR A 256 2.25 3.18 -13.67
C TYR A 256 3.26 2.22 -14.32
N TRP A 257 4.49 2.15 -13.84
CA TRP A 257 5.54 1.25 -14.34
C TRP A 257 6.28 0.63 -13.15
N GLY A 258 7.11 -0.38 -13.38
CA GLY A 258 7.84 -1.08 -12.34
C GLY A 258 7.07 -2.32 -11.85
N ASP A 259 7.16 -2.61 -10.57
CA ASP A 259 6.33 -3.64 -9.95
C ASP A 259 4.91 -3.11 -9.77
N ILE A 260 3.92 -3.80 -10.32
CA ILE A 260 2.52 -3.38 -10.24
C ILE A 260 1.78 -4.20 -9.20
N GLY A 261 1.24 -3.51 -8.20
CA GLY A 261 0.51 -4.18 -7.14
C GLY A 261 0.22 -3.30 -5.94
N TYR A 262 0.02 -3.93 -4.80
CA TYR A 262 -0.19 -3.28 -3.51
C TYR A 262 0.37 -4.15 -2.38
N VAL A 263 0.47 -3.59 -1.19
CA VAL A 263 0.94 -4.33 -0.02
C VAL A 263 -0.17 -4.43 1.01
N GLN A 264 -0.42 -5.64 1.50
CA GLN A 264 -1.23 -5.86 2.69
C GLN A 264 -0.33 -5.96 3.91
N LEU A 265 -0.48 -5.04 4.85
CA LEU A 265 0.18 -5.07 6.14
C LEU A 265 -0.79 -5.63 7.19
N HIS A 266 -0.43 -6.76 7.78
CA HIS A 266 -1.17 -7.34 8.91
C HIS A 266 -0.44 -7.03 10.22
N LEU A 267 -1.16 -6.44 11.17
CA LEU A 267 -0.64 -5.99 12.45
C LEU A 267 -0.90 -7.06 13.51
N ASP A 268 0.15 -7.78 13.91
CA ASP A 268 0.11 -8.76 15.01
C ASP A 268 0.38 -8.06 16.37
N GLU A 269 0.49 -8.83 17.44
CA GLU A 269 0.75 -8.31 18.80
C GLU A 269 2.18 -7.77 18.98
N ASP A 270 3.16 -8.39 18.31
CA ASP A 270 4.59 -8.12 18.48
C ASP A 270 5.26 -7.62 17.19
N ARG A 271 4.57 -7.66 16.07
CA ARG A 271 5.12 -7.31 14.76
C ARG A 271 4.02 -6.96 13.75
N ALA A 272 4.43 -6.34 12.65
CA ALA A 272 3.64 -6.26 11.43
C ALA A 272 4.25 -7.16 10.35
N VAL A 273 3.41 -7.81 9.56
CA VAL A 273 3.82 -8.61 8.40
C VAL A 273 3.26 -7.96 7.14
N ALA A 274 4.15 -7.50 6.28
CA ALA A 274 3.82 -6.97 4.97
C ALA A 274 3.87 -8.09 3.94
N THR A 275 2.81 -8.23 3.13
CA THR A 275 2.73 -9.19 2.02
C THR A 275 2.45 -8.43 0.74
N LEU A 276 3.27 -8.66 -0.29
CA LEU A 276 3.08 -8.12 -1.62
C LEU A 276 1.96 -8.88 -2.34
N HIS A 277 1.05 -8.14 -2.94
CA HIS A 277 0.09 -8.61 -3.93
C HIS A 277 0.46 -7.98 -5.27
N GLN A 278 1.21 -8.73 -6.07
CA GLN A 278 1.71 -8.28 -7.36
C GLN A 278 0.80 -8.80 -8.46
N SER A 279 0.28 -7.89 -9.27
CA SER A 279 -0.61 -8.25 -10.36
C SER A 279 0.11 -8.35 -11.70
N GLU A 280 1.16 -7.59 -11.91
CA GLU A 280 1.95 -7.61 -13.15
C GLU A 280 3.38 -7.08 -12.92
N TYR A 281 4.31 -7.54 -13.80
CA TYR A 281 5.61 -6.88 -14.00
C TYR A 281 5.48 -5.97 -15.19
N PHE A 282 5.57 -4.69 -14.98
CA PHE A 282 5.44 -3.81 -16.10
C PHE A 282 6.64 -2.87 -16.24
N PHE A 283 7.61 -3.28 -17.03
CA PHE A 283 8.64 -2.39 -17.55
C PHE A 283 8.18 -1.75 -18.85
N ASN A 284 7.06 -1.05 -18.84
CA ASN A 284 6.70 -0.14 -19.91
C ASN A 284 7.11 1.29 -19.56
N TYR A 285 8.38 1.47 -19.32
CA TYR A 285 8.95 2.77 -19.61
C TYR A 285 8.84 2.95 -21.13
N PRO A 286 8.16 4.00 -21.63
CA PRO A 286 8.14 4.28 -23.06
C PRO A 286 9.56 4.57 -23.50
N LEU A 287 10.19 3.59 -24.15
CA LEU A 287 11.49 3.76 -24.75
C LEU A 287 11.32 4.76 -25.91
N LYS A 288 12.18 5.75 -25.99
CA LYS A 288 12.33 6.56 -27.20
C LYS A 288 12.80 5.67 -28.33
N GLU A 289 12.41 6.03 -29.56
CA GLU A 289 12.83 5.29 -30.74
C GLU A 289 14.38 5.14 -30.75
N GLY A 290 14.87 3.89 -30.74
CA GLY A 290 16.30 3.57 -30.72
C GLY A 290 16.90 3.35 -29.32
N GLU A 291 16.16 3.49 -28.23
CA GLU A 291 16.64 3.11 -26.90
C GLU A 291 16.43 1.60 -26.64
N GLU A 292 17.49 0.91 -26.25
CA GLU A 292 17.42 -0.46 -25.75
C GLU A 292 17.12 -0.46 -24.24
N ARG A 293 16.26 -1.39 -23.80
CA ARG A 293 16.04 -1.59 -22.35
C ARG A 293 17.33 -2.03 -21.69
N PRO A 294 17.78 -1.39 -20.62
CA PRO A 294 18.90 -1.89 -19.85
C PRO A 294 18.63 -3.35 -19.44
N LEU A 295 19.55 -4.25 -19.78
CA LEU A 295 19.47 -5.68 -19.43
C LEU A 295 19.23 -5.88 -17.92
N GLN A 296 19.80 -5.01 -17.09
CA GLN A 296 19.62 -5.01 -15.64
C GLN A 296 18.16 -4.85 -15.21
N TRP A 297 17.35 -4.13 -15.94
CA TRP A 297 15.93 -3.96 -15.64
C TRP A 297 15.11 -5.23 -15.94
N ALA A 298 15.45 -5.92 -17.02
CA ALA A 298 14.82 -7.19 -17.37
C ALA A 298 15.22 -8.31 -16.40
N LEU A 299 16.44 -8.27 -15.86
CA LEU A 299 16.94 -9.25 -14.89
C LEU A 299 16.34 -9.06 -13.49
N ASN A 300 15.85 -7.85 -13.17
CA ASN A 300 15.22 -7.54 -11.88
C ASN A 300 13.69 -7.71 -11.91
N ALA A 301 13.11 -8.02 -13.05
CA ALA A 301 11.70 -8.35 -13.18
C ALA A 301 11.48 -9.78 -12.64
N GLN A 302 11.29 -9.91 -11.33
CA GLN A 302 11.00 -11.19 -10.68
C GLN A 302 9.54 -11.25 -10.27
N ASP A 303 8.97 -12.46 -10.29
CA ASP A 303 7.71 -12.74 -9.63
C ASP A 303 7.94 -12.68 -8.12
N ASN A 304 7.45 -11.62 -7.51
CA ASN A 304 7.52 -11.39 -6.08
C ASN A 304 6.13 -11.52 -5.41
N ASP A 305 5.11 -11.96 -6.13
CA ASP A 305 3.77 -12.13 -5.55
C ASP A 305 3.82 -13.06 -4.34
N GLY A 306 3.17 -12.64 -3.24
CA GLY A 306 3.23 -13.35 -1.98
C GLY A 306 4.53 -13.17 -1.19
N SER A 307 5.53 -12.44 -1.71
CA SER A 307 6.72 -12.07 -0.94
C SER A 307 6.34 -11.29 0.31
N HIS A 308 7.04 -11.53 1.41
CA HIS A 308 6.71 -10.91 2.68
C HIS A 308 7.96 -10.45 3.45
N CYS A 309 7.78 -9.41 4.28
CA CYS A 309 8.75 -9.01 5.29
C CYS A 309 8.05 -8.69 6.61
N SER A 310 8.83 -8.67 7.71
CA SER A 310 8.30 -8.41 9.04
C SER A 310 8.98 -7.21 9.68
N PHE A 311 8.18 -6.41 10.40
CA PHE A 311 8.62 -5.29 11.23
C PHE A 311 8.34 -5.62 12.69
N SER A 312 9.38 -5.77 13.50
CA SER A 312 9.23 -6.00 14.94
C SER A 312 8.84 -4.71 15.66
N TYR A 313 7.90 -4.78 16.58
CA TYR A 313 7.54 -3.66 17.46
C TYR A 313 8.49 -3.51 18.64
N GLN A 314 9.07 -4.60 19.09
CA GLN A 314 10.08 -4.59 20.14
C GLN A 314 11.46 -4.46 19.49
N ARG A 315 12.19 -3.43 19.88
CA ARG A 315 13.60 -3.33 19.52
C ARG A 315 14.38 -4.22 20.50
N PRO A 316 15.25 -5.11 20.02
CA PRO A 316 16.18 -5.81 20.89
C PRO A 316 16.95 -4.77 21.71
N GLY A 317 16.93 -4.92 23.02
CA GLY A 317 17.59 -4.06 24.00
C GLY A 317 19.12 -4.07 23.87
#